data_4e3662340ed4d50e05be9a859c22e1a0
#
_entry.id   4e3662340ed4d50e05be9a859c22e1a0
#
_cell.length_a   1.000
_cell.length_b   1.000
_cell.length_c   1.000
_cell.angle_alpha   90.00
_cell.angle_beta   90.00
_cell.angle_gamma   90.00
#
_symmetry.space_group_name_H-M   'P 1'
#
loop_
_entity.id
_entity.type
_entity.pdbx_description
1 polymer ?
#
loop_
_entity_poly.entity_id
_entity_poly.type
_entity_poly.pdbx_seq_one_letter_code
_entity_poly.pdbx_strand_id
1 'polypeptide(L)'
;MIEYLIDHLPGSRIRDRFIEIDANKITAVQLASLHNPSGYVVDSVPLSILCSIESSSILDSIKSIVEFGGDTDTIASMFGHIFGAIHGANCLPMEIVEQIDEYKLISQTAADLSRLAKA
;
A
#
# COMPACT_ATOMS: atom_id res chain seq x y z
N MET A 1 4.79 12.75 -3.73
CA MET A 1 5.29 11.62 -2.90
C MET A 1 6.47 10.90 -3.55
N ILE A 2 6.40 10.49 -4.81
CA ILE A 2 7.50 9.75 -5.47
C ILE A 2 8.78 10.59 -5.55
N GLU A 3 8.71 11.83 -5.98
CA GLU A 3 9.85 12.75 -5.98
C GLU A 3 10.50 12.86 -4.60
N TYR A 4 9.69 13.00 -3.55
CA TYR A 4 10.19 13.04 -2.18
C TYR A 4 10.97 11.77 -1.82
N LEU A 5 10.47 10.59 -2.19
CA LEU A 5 11.16 9.32 -1.95
C LEU A 5 12.48 9.24 -2.70
N ILE A 6 12.52 9.69 -3.95
CA ILE A 6 13.76 9.74 -4.76
C ILE A 6 14.81 10.61 -4.09
N ASP A 7 14.42 11.76 -3.56
CA ASP A 7 15.33 12.73 -2.94
C ASP A 7 15.87 12.29 -1.58
N HIS A 8 15.08 11.51 -0.82
CA HIS A 8 15.41 11.16 0.58
C HIS A 8 15.88 9.72 0.78
N LEU A 9 15.64 8.82 -0.17
CA LEU A 9 16.15 7.46 -0.09
C LEU A 9 17.65 7.41 -0.43
N PRO A 10 18.43 6.61 0.31
CA PRO A 10 19.81 6.34 -0.07
C PRO A 10 19.87 5.61 -1.43
N GLY A 11 21.02 5.66 -2.09
CA GLY A 11 21.25 4.91 -3.33
C GLY A 11 20.94 3.42 -3.11
N SER A 12 19.92 2.91 -3.81
CA SER A 12 19.42 1.55 -3.62
C SER A 12 18.55 1.14 -4.81
N ARG A 13 18.32 -0.16 -4.97
CA ARG A 13 17.42 -0.69 -6.00
C ARG A 13 15.97 -0.17 -5.86
N ILE A 14 15.52 0.10 -4.63
CA ILE A 14 14.20 0.70 -4.40
C ILE A 14 14.16 2.12 -4.95
N ARG A 15 15.18 2.92 -4.66
CA ARG A 15 15.29 4.28 -5.20
C ARG A 15 15.33 4.26 -6.73
N ASP A 16 16.11 3.36 -7.32
CA ASP A 16 16.19 3.20 -8.77
C ASP A 16 14.83 2.86 -9.39
N ARG A 17 14.03 2.03 -8.71
CA ARG A 17 12.66 1.71 -9.13
C ARG A 17 11.76 2.95 -9.11
N PHE A 18 11.84 3.81 -8.10
CA PHE A 18 11.09 5.06 -8.07
C PHE A 18 11.52 6.03 -9.16
N ILE A 19 12.82 6.08 -9.48
CA ILE A 19 13.33 6.87 -10.62
C ILE A 19 12.73 6.36 -11.93
N GLU A 20 12.70 5.05 -12.15
CA GLU A 20 12.07 4.42 -13.32
C GLU A 20 10.59 4.79 -13.43
N ILE A 21 9.84 4.69 -12.32
CA ILE A 21 8.42 5.02 -12.26
C ILE A 21 8.19 6.48 -12.62
N ASP A 22 8.95 7.39 -12.03
CA ASP A 22 8.78 8.83 -12.27
C ASP A 22 9.17 9.24 -13.69
N ALA A 23 10.31 8.78 -14.17
CA ALA A 23 10.82 9.12 -15.50
C ALA A 23 9.88 8.68 -16.63
N ASN A 24 9.23 7.52 -16.48
CA ASN A 24 8.36 6.93 -17.50
C ASN A 24 6.86 7.12 -17.18
N LYS A 25 6.52 7.77 -16.07
CA LYS A 25 5.13 7.98 -15.60
C LYS A 25 4.34 6.67 -15.53
N ILE A 26 4.98 5.64 -14.96
CA ILE A 26 4.45 4.28 -14.88
C ILE A 26 3.29 4.22 -13.88
N THR A 27 2.16 3.65 -14.28
CA THR A 27 1.01 3.37 -13.40
C THR A 27 1.20 2.06 -12.64
N ALA A 28 0.40 1.82 -11.59
CA ALA A 28 0.43 0.57 -10.83
C ALA A 28 0.18 -0.66 -11.72
N VAL A 29 -0.77 -0.59 -12.63
CA VAL A 29 -1.07 -1.67 -13.59
C VAL A 29 0.13 -1.95 -14.51
N GLN A 30 0.75 -0.89 -15.02
CA GLN A 30 1.95 -1.02 -15.85
C GLN A 30 3.12 -1.60 -15.07
N LEU A 31 3.34 -1.15 -13.84
CA LEU A 31 4.41 -1.65 -12.97
C LEU A 31 4.24 -3.15 -12.70
N ALA A 32 3.03 -3.58 -12.38
CA ALA A 32 2.70 -4.99 -12.15
C ALA A 32 2.95 -5.86 -13.39
N SER A 33 2.78 -5.31 -14.59
CA SER A 33 3.06 -6.00 -15.85
C SER A 33 4.53 -6.06 -16.19
N LEU A 34 5.28 -5.01 -15.87
CA LEU A 34 6.72 -4.91 -16.16
C LEU A 34 7.57 -5.73 -15.19
N HIS A 35 7.17 -5.75 -13.94
CA HIS A 35 7.87 -6.42 -12.85
C HIS A 35 6.90 -7.33 -12.13
N ASN A 36 7.20 -8.62 -12.10
CA ASN A 36 6.33 -9.60 -11.45
C ASN A 36 6.08 -9.24 -9.98
N PRO A 37 4.83 -9.03 -9.54
CA PRO A 37 4.53 -8.74 -8.15
C PRO A 37 5.00 -9.87 -7.23
N SER A 38 6.00 -9.61 -6.41
CA SER A 38 6.64 -10.60 -5.55
C SER A 38 6.79 -10.08 -4.12
N GLY A 39 7.19 -10.94 -3.18
CA GLY A 39 7.57 -10.55 -1.83
C GLY A 39 8.90 -9.80 -1.75
N TYR A 40 9.63 -9.71 -2.86
CA TYR A 40 10.87 -8.94 -2.91
C TYR A 40 10.59 -7.45 -2.77
N VAL A 41 11.27 -6.81 -1.82
CA VAL A 41 10.99 -5.44 -1.39
C VAL A 41 11.05 -4.40 -2.53
N VAL A 42 11.90 -4.63 -3.53
CA VAL A 42 12.03 -3.75 -4.72
C VAL A 42 10.80 -3.81 -5.63
N ASP A 43 10.04 -4.90 -5.57
CA ASP A 43 8.80 -5.07 -6.32
C ASP A 43 7.59 -4.66 -5.47
N SER A 44 7.47 -5.20 -4.26
CA SER A 44 6.30 -5.06 -3.41
C SER A 44 6.11 -3.65 -2.84
N VAL A 45 7.16 -2.99 -2.37
CA VAL A 45 7.07 -1.66 -1.75
C VAL A 45 6.69 -0.58 -2.76
N PRO A 46 7.37 -0.43 -3.91
CA PRO A 46 6.98 0.57 -4.91
C PRO A 46 5.57 0.34 -5.45
N LEU A 47 5.18 -0.92 -5.70
CA LEU A 47 3.84 -1.24 -6.19
C LEU A 47 2.76 -0.87 -5.17
N SER A 48 2.96 -1.19 -3.88
CA SER A 48 2.02 -0.85 -2.82
C SER A 48 1.86 0.66 -2.65
N ILE A 49 2.95 1.41 -2.73
CA ILE A 49 2.93 2.89 -2.67
C ILE A 49 2.19 3.46 -3.88
N LEU A 50 2.48 2.96 -5.07
CA LEU A 50 1.86 3.45 -6.29
C LEU A 50 0.35 3.16 -6.31
N CYS A 51 -0.08 1.96 -5.90
CA CYS A 51 -1.49 1.64 -5.69
C CYS A 51 -2.16 2.62 -4.72
N SER A 52 -1.47 3.00 -3.63
CA SER A 52 -2.01 3.91 -2.62
C SER A 52 -2.17 5.34 -3.13
N ILE A 53 -1.26 5.80 -3.98
CA ILE A 53 -1.31 7.14 -4.58
C ILE A 53 -2.43 7.23 -5.63
N GLU A 54 -2.59 6.21 -6.44
CA GLU A 54 -3.56 6.19 -7.54
C GLU A 54 -4.99 5.89 -7.09
N SER A 55 -5.15 5.34 -5.89
CA SER A 55 -6.43 4.81 -5.41
C SER A 55 -7.35 5.85 -4.80
N SER A 56 -8.65 5.71 -5.13
CA SER A 56 -9.75 6.38 -4.43
C SER A 56 -10.66 5.41 -3.65
N SER A 57 -10.49 4.10 -3.85
CA SER A 57 -11.33 3.05 -3.25
C SER A 57 -10.47 1.88 -2.79
N ILE A 58 -10.55 1.56 -1.50
CA ILE A 58 -9.80 0.44 -0.93
C ILE A 58 -10.19 -0.90 -1.57
N LEU A 59 -11.48 -1.13 -1.82
CA LEU A 59 -11.95 -2.39 -2.38
C LEU A 59 -11.52 -2.59 -3.83
N ASP A 60 -11.60 -1.54 -4.64
CA ASP A 60 -11.20 -1.62 -6.04
C ASP A 60 -9.70 -1.84 -6.17
N SER A 61 -8.92 -1.22 -5.30
CA SER A 61 -7.47 -1.43 -5.28
C SER A 61 -7.08 -2.82 -4.81
N ILE A 62 -7.75 -3.35 -3.78
CA ILE A 62 -7.51 -4.75 -3.34
C ILE A 62 -7.85 -5.73 -4.47
N LYS A 63 -8.95 -5.53 -5.19
CA LYS A 63 -9.29 -6.35 -6.36
C LYS A 63 -8.19 -6.30 -7.42
N SER A 64 -7.72 -5.10 -7.77
CA SER A 64 -6.63 -4.94 -8.73
C SER A 64 -5.35 -5.63 -8.27
N ILE A 65 -5.00 -5.51 -6.99
CA ILE A 65 -3.82 -6.18 -6.42
C ILE A 65 -3.94 -7.70 -6.53
N VAL A 66 -5.12 -8.25 -6.25
CA VAL A 66 -5.38 -9.69 -6.41
C VAL A 66 -5.26 -10.13 -7.88
N GLU A 67 -5.77 -9.32 -8.80
CA GLU A 67 -5.67 -9.56 -10.24
C GLU A 67 -4.23 -9.50 -10.78
N PHE A 68 -3.36 -8.71 -10.16
CA PHE A 68 -1.93 -8.68 -10.52
C PHE A 68 -1.24 -10.02 -10.27
N GLY A 69 -1.74 -10.83 -9.34
CA GLY A 69 -1.12 -12.09 -8.94
C GLY A 69 0.14 -11.90 -8.09
N GLY A 70 0.92 -12.95 -7.96
CA GLY A 70 2.13 -12.94 -7.15
C GLY A 70 1.86 -12.93 -5.64
N ASP A 71 2.63 -12.16 -4.90
CA ASP A 71 2.52 -12.03 -3.42
C ASP A 71 1.45 -11.00 -3.03
N THR A 72 0.20 -11.33 -3.33
CA THR A 72 -0.94 -10.41 -3.19
C THR A 72 -1.25 -10.04 -1.75
N ASP A 73 -1.05 -10.93 -0.80
CA ASP A 73 -1.29 -10.69 0.62
C ASP A 73 -0.31 -9.68 1.20
N THR A 74 0.98 -9.81 0.90
CA THR A 74 2.00 -8.84 1.29
C THR A 74 1.73 -7.46 0.68
N ILE A 75 1.46 -7.39 -0.62
CA ILE A 75 1.22 -6.14 -1.33
C ILE A 75 -0.06 -5.47 -0.83
N ALA A 76 -1.15 -6.24 -0.64
CA ALA A 76 -2.41 -5.71 -0.12
C ALA A 76 -2.29 -5.23 1.33
N SER A 77 -1.51 -5.92 2.17
CA SER A 77 -1.24 -5.51 3.54
C SER A 77 -0.51 -4.16 3.59
N MET A 78 0.58 -4.01 2.83
CA MET A 78 1.30 -2.73 2.76
C MET A 78 0.45 -1.61 2.17
N PHE A 79 -0.29 -1.88 1.10
CA PHE A 79 -1.26 -0.95 0.52
C PHE A 79 -2.26 -0.49 1.58
N GLY A 80 -2.87 -1.42 2.33
CA GLY A 80 -3.85 -1.12 3.37
C GLY A 80 -3.32 -0.21 4.47
N HIS A 81 -2.07 -0.44 4.91
CA HIS A 81 -1.40 0.42 5.88
C HIS A 81 -1.22 1.86 5.37
N ILE A 82 -0.73 2.02 4.15
CA ILE A 82 -0.48 3.34 3.56
C ILE A 82 -1.81 4.04 3.27
N PHE A 83 -2.75 3.34 2.65
CA PHE A 83 -4.07 3.88 2.32
C PHE A 83 -4.83 4.32 3.58
N GLY A 84 -4.82 3.48 4.63
CA GLY A 84 -5.42 3.79 5.92
C GLY A 84 -4.77 4.98 6.62
N ALA A 85 -3.46 5.12 6.52
CA ALA A 85 -2.73 6.28 7.06
C ALA A 85 -3.11 7.59 6.34
N ILE A 86 -3.38 7.53 5.03
CA ILE A 86 -3.79 8.69 4.23
C ILE A 86 -5.24 9.08 4.50
N HIS A 87 -6.15 8.10 4.54
CA HIS A 87 -7.61 8.32 4.51
C HIS A 87 -8.31 8.12 5.86
N GLY A 88 -7.63 7.50 6.83
CA GLY A 88 -8.20 7.18 8.14
C GLY A 88 -9.18 6.01 8.11
N ALA A 89 -9.73 5.67 9.28
CA ALA A 89 -10.62 4.51 9.45
C ALA A 89 -11.95 4.63 8.69
N ASN A 90 -12.39 5.84 8.38
CA ASN A 90 -13.66 6.08 7.68
C ASN A 90 -13.67 5.56 6.23
N CYS A 91 -12.51 5.27 5.65
CA CYS A 91 -12.40 4.67 4.32
C CYS A 91 -12.70 3.17 4.31
N LEU A 92 -12.79 2.54 5.48
CA LEU A 92 -12.94 1.09 5.59
C LEU A 92 -14.41 0.67 5.36
N PRO A 93 -14.66 -0.37 4.55
CA PRO A 93 -15.99 -0.93 4.34
C PRO A 93 -16.39 -1.78 5.55
N MET A 94 -17.06 -1.19 6.52
CA MET A 94 -17.32 -1.82 7.82
C MET A 94 -18.03 -3.16 7.70
N GLU A 95 -18.95 -3.32 6.74
CA GLU A 95 -19.65 -4.58 6.50
C GLU A 95 -18.72 -5.77 6.23
N ILE A 96 -17.53 -5.50 5.66
CA ILE A 96 -16.51 -6.52 5.39
C ILE A 96 -15.53 -6.61 6.55
N VAL A 97 -15.12 -5.46 7.08
CA VAL A 97 -14.10 -5.37 8.14
C VAL A 97 -14.58 -6.04 9.42
N GLU A 98 -15.86 -5.93 9.75
CA GLU A 98 -16.45 -6.60 10.94
C GLU A 98 -16.48 -8.12 10.85
N GLN A 99 -16.30 -8.69 9.66
CA GLN A 99 -16.22 -10.13 9.43
C GLN A 99 -14.79 -10.68 9.59
N ILE A 100 -13.79 -9.82 9.75
CA ILE A 100 -12.40 -10.23 9.96
C ILE A 100 -12.26 -10.84 11.35
N ASP A 101 -11.59 -11.97 11.43
CA ASP A 101 -11.22 -12.59 12.70
C ASP A 101 -10.46 -11.59 13.58
N GLU A 102 -10.80 -11.59 14.88
CA GLU A 102 -10.19 -10.69 15.87
C GLU A 102 -10.42 -9.18 15.58
N TYR A 103 -11.42 -8.82 14.76
CA TYR A 103 -11.73 -7.43 14.43
C TYR A 103 -11.80 -6.52 15.67
N LYS A 104 -12.46 -6.99 16.75
CA LYS A 104 -12.61 -6.20 17.98
C LYS A 104 -11.27 -5.93 18.65
N LEU A 105 -10.38 -6.93 18.70
CA LEU A 105 -9.04 -6.79 19.25
C LEU A 105 -8.20 -5.82 18.42
N ILE A 106 -8.24 -5.95 17.10
CA ILE A 106 -7.52 -5.08 16.17
C ILE A 106 -7.99 -3.63 16.34
N SER A 107 -9.30 -3.40 16.36
CA SER A 107 -9.89 -2.06 16.51
C SER A 107 -9.54 -1.43 17.86
N GLN A 108 -9.61 -2.20 18.94
CA GLN A 108 -9.24 -1.71 20.28
C GLN A 108 -7.75 -1.36 20.36
N THR A 109 -6.89 -2.22 19.82
CA THR A 109 -5.44 -1.97 19.79
C THR A 109 -5.11 -0.71 18.98
N ALA A 110 -5.75 -0.52 17.83
CA ALA A 110 -5.57 0.68 17.02
C ALA A 110 -5.99 1.96 17.76
N ALA A 111 -7.13 1.91 18.47
CA ALA A 111 -7.61 3.02 19.28
C ALA A 111 -6.65 3.35 20.44
N ASP A 112 -6.13 2.34 21.10
CA ASP A 112 -5.17 2.49 22.21
C ASP A 112 -3.85 3.12 21.71
N LEU A 113 -3.31 2.64 20.60
CA LEU A 113 -2.13 3.21 19.96
C LEU A 113 -2.35 4.67 19.57
N SER A 114 -3.50 4.99 19.00
CA SER A 114 -3.85 6.37 18.63
C SER A 114 -3.90 7.30 19.83
N ARG A 115 -4.40 6.83 20.98
CA ARG A 115 -4.41 7.61 22.23
C ARG A 115 -3.00 7.83 22.75
N LEU A 116 -2.15 6.82 22.74
CA LEU A 116 -0.76 6.93 23.18
C LEU A 116 0.04 7.89 22.27
N ALA A 117 -0.18 7.88 20.98
CA ALA A 117 0.51 8.76 20.04
C ALA A 117 0.13 10.25 20.21
N LYS A 118 -1.02 10.54 20.80
CA LYS A 118 -1.50 11.91 21.08
C LYS A 118 -1.16 12.42 22.48
N ALA A 119 -0.63 11.56 23.29
CA ALA A 119 -0.31 11.89 24.70
C ALA A 119 1.00 12.70 24.83
#